data_d10362a17f6362aa3df6c631955ed476
#
_entry.id   d10362a17f6362aa3df6c631955ed476
#
_cell.length_a   1.000
_cell.length_b   1.000
_cell.length_c   1.000
_cell.angle_alpha   90.00
_cell.angle_beta   90.00
_cell.angle_gamma   90.00
#
_symmetry.space_group_name_H-M   'P 1'
#
loop_
_entity.id
_entity.type
_entity.pdbx_description
1 polymer ?
#
loop_
_entity_poly.entity_id
_entity_poly.type
_entity_poly.pdbx_seq_one_letter_code
_entity_poly.pdbx_strand_id
1 'polypeptide(L)'
;ALPILHKKELTHKFFQLVMSNYKVNRSVTFYANSLCITPKYLTMVVKEVSGKSAKDWITEYMILELKGLLTNSTLNIQEIVEKTQFSNQSSLGRFFRRHTGLSPLQYRKKYLTTEQRTNFSKNNTI
;
A
#
# COMPACT_ATOMS: atom_id res chain seq x y z
N ALA A 1 19.52 -24.70 5.89
CA ALA A 1 18.52 -24.02 5.06
C ALA A 1 17.18 -24.72 5.23
N LEU A 2 16.10 -23.92 5.26
CA LEU A 2 14.75 -24.47 5.40
C LEU A 2 14.29 -25.11 4.08
N PRO A 3 13.50 -26.20 4.15
CA PRO A 3 12.89 -26.76 2.95
C PRO A 3 12.04 -25.75 2.21
N ILE A 4 11.94 -25.89 0.88
CA ILE A 4 11.15 -24.96 0.07
C ILE A 4 9.67 -24.93 0.49
N LEU A 5 9.12 -26.05 0.95
CA LEU A 5 7.76 -26.09 1.46
C LEU A 5 7.58 -25.16 2.66
N HIS A 6 8.54 -25.15 3.58
CA HIS A 6 8.52 -24.25 4.73
C HIS A 6 8.61 -22.79 4.30
N LYS A 7 9.43 -22.48 3.30
CA LYS A 7 9.54 -21.13 2.75
C LYS A 7 8.24 -20.67 2.12
N LYS A 8 7.54 -21.57 1.43
CA LYS A 8 6.22 -21.27 0.85
C LYS A 8 5.19 -21.00 1.95
N GLU A 9 5.19 -21.77 3.02
CA GLU A 9 4.31 -21.55 4.16
C GLU A 9 4.58 -20.20 4.82
N LEU A 10 5.84 -19.86 5.01
CA LEU A 10 6.25 -18.59 5.60
C LEU A 10 5.80 -17.42 4.72
N THR A 11 5.98 -17.54 3.41
CA THR A 11 5.55 -16.53 2.44
C THR A 11 4.03 -16.36 2.46
N HIS A 12 3.28 -17.48 2.55
CA HIS A 12 1.83 -17.43 2.67
C HIS A 12 1.38 -16.70 3.93
N LYS A 13 2.01 -16.98 5.07
CA LYS A 13 1.73 -16.27 6.33
C LYS A 13 2.04 -14.78 6.22
N PHE A 14 3.13 -14.42 5.53
CA PHE A 14 3.46 -13.04 5.25
C PHE A 14 2.33 -12.35 4.48
N PHE A 15 1.83 -12.96 3.41
CA PHE A 15 0.73 -12.38 2.63
C PHE A 15 -0.53 -12.20 3.46
N GLN A 16 -0.87 -13.17 4.31
CA GLN A 16 -2.02 -13.06 5.20
C GLN A 16 -1.88 -11.86 6.14
N LEU A 17 -0.68 -11.67 6.72
CA LEU A 17 -0.41 -10.53 7.59
C LEU A 17 -0.46 -9.20 6.84
N VAL A 18 0.08 -9.13 5.63
CA VAL A 18 0.04 -7.92 4.82
C VAL A 18 -1.40 -7.53 4.51
N MET A 19 -2.22 -8.48 4.11
CA MET A 19 -3.61 -8.20 3.77
C MET A 19 -4.40 -7.64 4.95
N SER A 20 -4.04 -8.02 6.17
CA SER A 20 -4.71 -7.52 7.38
C SER A 20 -4.13 -6.21 7.91
N ASN A 21 -2.91 -5.85 7.52
CA ASN A 21 -2.16 -4.76 8.17
C ASN A 21 -1.58 -3.70 7.23
N TYR A 22 -1.65 -3.87 5.91
CA TYR A 22 -0.94 -2.99 4.97
C TYR A 22 -1.37 -1.52 5.06
N LYS A 23 -2.60 -1.26 5.48
CA LYS A 23 -3.11 0.12 5.58
C LYS A 23 -2.37 0.94 6.62
N VAL A 24 -1.88 0.31 7.68
CA VAL A 24 -1.26 0.99 8.81
C VAL A 24 0.19 0.57 9.04
N ASN A 25 0.62 -0.58 8.56
CA ASN A 25 1.98 -1.08 8.76
C ASN A 25 2.68 -1.31 7.43
N ARG A 26 3.62 -0.41 7.10
CA ARG A 26 4.39 -0.46 5.85
C ARG A 26 5.82 -0.94 6.06
N SER A 27 6.20 -1.28 7.30
CA SER A 27 7.56 -1.66 7.64
C SER A 27 7.75 -3.17 7.55
N VAL A 28 8.78 -3.60 6.81
CA VAL A 28 9.17 -5.02 6.77
C VAL A 28 9.47 -5.53 8.17
N THR A 29 10.04 -4.70 9.04
CA THR A 29 10.37 -5.05 10.42
C THR A 29 9.13 -5.52 11.19
N PHE A 30 8.00 -4.83 11.03
CA PHE A 30 6.75 -5.24 11.67
C PHE A 30 6.38 -6.67 11.29
N TYR A 31 6.41 -7.00 10.02
CA TYR A 31 6.03 -8.32 9.52
C TYR A 31 7.03 -9.40 9.93
N ALA A 32 8.32 -9.08 9.87
CA ALA A 32 9.37 -10.00 10.30
C ALA A 32 9.22 -10.33 11.78
N ASN A 33 8.99 -9.32 12.63
CA ASN A 33 8.78 -9.53 14.07
C ASN A 33 7.56 -10.39 14.33
N SER A 34 6.47 -10.17 13.60
CA SER A 34 5.25 -10.98 13.73
C SER A 34 5.48 -12.44 13.37
N LEU A 35 6.43 -12.71 12.49
CA LEU A 35 6.79 -14.07 12.06
C LEU A 35 7.98 -14.63 12.81
N CYS A 36 8.52 -13.89 13.77
CA CYS A 36 9.67 -14.30 14.60
C CYS A 36 10.94 -14.58 13.78
N ILE A 37 11.16 -13.78 12.73
CA ILE A 37 12.34 -13.86 11.85
C ILE A 37 12.94 -12.48 11.64
N THR A 38 14.15 -12.43 11.06
CA THR A 38 14.78 -11.15 10.72
C THR A 38 14.17 -10.55 9.46
N PRO A 39 14.18 -9.21 9.32
CA PRO A 39 13.74 -8.55 8.08
C PRO A 39 14.51 -9.05 6.85
N LYS A 40 15.82 -9.25 7.00
CA LYS A 40 16.66 -9.75 5.90
C LYS A 40 16.21 -11.14 5.45
N TYR A 41 15.96 -12.03 6.40
CA TYR A 41 15.50 -13.39 6.08
C TYR A 41 14.13 -13.37 5.41
N LEU A 42 13.20 -12.57 5.94
CA LEU A 42 11.87 -12.44 5.35
C LEU A 42 11.95 -11.97 3.90
N THR A 43 12.73 -10.92 3.64
CA THR A 43 12.90 -10.37 2.30
C THR A 43 13.47 -11.43 1.35
N MET A 44 14.48 -12.17 1.80
CA MET A 44 15.09 -13.24 0.99
C MET A 44 14.09 -14.34 0.64
N VAL A 45 13.34 -14.82 1.62
CA VAL A 45 12.39 -15.91 1.42
C VAL A 45 11.24 -15.48 0.51
N VAL A 46 10.66 -14.32 0.76
CA VAL A 46 9.54 -13.81 -0.05
C VAL A 46 9.98 -13.59 -1.49
N LYS A 47 11.16 -13.05 -1.71
CA LYS A 47 11.70 -12.84 -3.06
C LYS A 47 11.96 -14.17 -3.76
N GLU A 48 12.52 -15.15 -3.06
CA GLU A 48 12.80 -16.48 -3.63
C GLU A 48 11.50 -17.17 -4.07
N VAL A 49 10.45 -17.09 -3.25
CA VAL A 49 9.19 -17.79 -3.53
C VAL A 49 8.32 -17.04 -4.52
N SER A 50 8.24 -15.70 -4.42
CA SER A 50 7.25 -14.89 -5.15
C SER A 50 7.83 -14.02 -6.27
N GLY A 51 9.16 -13.87 -6.32
CA GLY A 51 9.83 -13.04 -7.33
C GLY A 51 9.97 -11.57 -6.96
N LYS A 52 9.31 -11.12 -5.90
CA LYS A 52 9.39 -9.73 -5.41
C LYS A 52 9.76 -9.70 -3.93
N SER A 53 10.47 -8.64 -3.51
CA SER A 53 10.83 -8.49 -2.10
C SER A 53 9.59 -8.22 -1.24
N ALA A 54 9.72 -8.45 0.07
CA ALA A 54 8.65 -8.15 1.01
C ALA A 54 8.23 -6.69 0.95
N LYS A 55 9.21 -5.76 0.88
CA LYS A 55 8.95 -4.32 0.77
C LYS A 55 8.14 -3.98 -0.48
N ASP A 56 8.48 -4.59 -1.61
CA ASP A 56 7.77 -4.34 -2.86
C ASP A 56 6.31 -4.76 -2.79
N TRP A 57 6.03 -5.90 -2.17
CA TRP A 57 4.66 -6.35 -1.98
C TRP A 57 3.86 -5.41 -1.07
N ILE A 58 4.44 -5.00 0.05
CA ILE A 58 3.79 -4.07 0.98
C ILE A 58 3.47 -2.75 0.26
N THR A 59 4.43 -2.21 -0.48
CA THR A 59 4.27 -0.99 -1.26
C THR A 59 3.15 -1.14 -2.30
N GLU A 60 3.13 -2.26 -3.02
CA GLU A 60 2.13 -2.51 -4.05
C GLU A 60 0.70 -2.56 -3.47
N TYR A 61 0.51 -3.25 -2.35
CA TYR A 61 -0.78 -3.26 -1.66
C TYR A 61 -1.20 -1.86 -1.21
N MET A 62 -0.26 -1.09 -0.67
CA MET A 62 -0.55 0.28 -0.21
C MET A 62 -0.92 1.19 -1.38
N ILE A 63 -0.22 1.09 -2.50
CA ILE A 63 -0.53 1.87 -3.70
C ILE A 63 -1.92 1.50 -4.24
N LEU A 64 -2.29 0.22 -4.25
CA LEU A 64 -3.63 -0.19 -4.67
C LEU A 64 -4.71 0.39 -3.77
N GLU A 65 -4.48 0.42 -2.46
CA GLU A 65 -5.42 1.04 -1.52
C GLU A 65 -5.57 2.53 -1.80
N LEU A 66 -4.46 3.25 -1.98
CA LEU A 66 -4.50 4.69 -2.27
C LEU A 66 -5.22 4.96 -3.59
N LYS A 67 -4.96 4.18 -4.63
CA LYS A 67 -5.65 4.31 -5.91
C LYS A 67 -7.16 4.14 -5.74
N GLY A 68 -7.56 3.13 -4.97
CA GLY A 68 -8.98 2.90 -4.69
C GLY A 68 -9.63 4.06 -3.95
N LEU A 69 -8.97 4.59 -2.93
CA LEU A 69 -9.49 5.73 -2.17
C LEU A 69 -9.59 6.99 -3.03
N LEU A 70 -8.64 7.18 -3.95
CA LEU A 70 -8.64 8.34 -4.84
C LEU A 70 -9.75 8.26 -5.89
N THR A 71 -10.07 7.08 -6.39
CA THR A 71 -11.01 6.91 -7.51
C THR A 71 -12.40 6.44 -7.10
N ASN A 72 -12.53 5.74 -5.97
CA ASN A 72 -13.79 5.14 -5.53
C ASN A 72 -14.38 5.80 -4.29
N SER A 73 -13.80 6.88 -3.80
CA SER A 73 -14.33 7.62 -2.65
C SER A 73 -14.27 9.12 -2.91
N THR A 74 -15.01 9.88 -2.10
CA THR A 74 -14.99 11.35 -2.15
C THR A 74 -14.10 11.95 -1.05
N LEU A 75 -13.31 11.12 -0.36
CA LEU A 75 -12.40 11.58 0.68
C LEU A 75 -11.41 12.58 0.11
N ASN A 76 -11.16 13.67 0.82
CA ASN A 76 -10.11 14.60 0.43
C ASN A 76 -8.74 14.03 0.84
N ILE A 77 -7.67 14.69 0.39
CA ILE A 77 -6.31 14.16 0.63
C ILE A 77 -6.00 14.07 2.12
N GLN A 78 -6.44 15.05 2.92
CA GLN A 78 -6.21 15.02 4.37
C GLN A 78 -6.92 13.85 5.03
N GLU A 79 -8.14 13.57 4.62
CA GLU A 79 -8.88 12.41 5.13
C GLU A 79 -8.21 11.10 4.76
N ILE A 80 -7.64 11.02 3.55
CA ILE A 80 -6.88 9.84 3.10
C ILE A 80 -5.60 9.70 3.95
N VAL A 81 -4.90 10.81 4.23
CA VAL A 81 -3.72 10.81 5.11
C VAL A 81 -4.07 10.19 6.46
N GLU A 82 -5.16 10.65 7.08
CA GLU A 82 -5.59 10.16 8.38
C GLU A 82 -5.95 8.68 8.35
N LYS A 83 -6.68 8.26 7.33
CA LYS A 83 -7.14 6.87 7.17
C LYS A 83 -5.97 5.90 6.94
N THR A 84 -4.93 6.35 6.26
CA THR A 84 -3.79 5.52 5.89
C THR A 84 -2.57 5.74 6.75
N GLN A 85 -2.67 6.63 7.74
CA GLN A 85 -1.62 6.92 8.72
C GLN A 85 -0.29 7.38 8.14
N PHE A 86 -0.34 8.17 7.05
CA PHE A 86 0.83 8.94 6.64
C PHE A 86 1.01 10.12 7.59
N SER A 87 2.24 10.62 7.71
CA SER A 87 2.54 11.73 8.62
C SER A 87 1.82 13.01 8.21
N ASN A 88 1.74 13.28 6.92
CA ASN A 88 1.11 14.47 6.35
C ASN A 88 0.88 14.28 4.85
N GLN A 89 0.25 15.28 4.22
CA GLN A 89 -0.04 15.23 2.78
C GLN A 89 1.23 15.16 1.94
N SER A 90 2.30 15.83 2.35
CA SER A 90 3.57 15.80 1.62
C SER A 90 4.18 14.41 1.59
N SER A 91 4.15 13.69 2.72
CA SER A 91 4.66 12.32 2.80
C SER A 91 3.86 11.38 1.90
N LEU A 92 2.55 11.47 1.93
CA LEU A 92 1.68 10.68 1.08
C LEU A 92 1.92 11.01 -0.39
N GLY A 93 2.02 12.28 -0.72
CA GLY A 93 2.25 12.74 -2.09
C GLY A 93 3.56 12.24 -2.66
N ARG A 94 4.65 12.32 -1.87
CA ARG A 94 5.96 11.81 -2.32
C ARG A 94 5.95 10.30 -2.53
N PHE A 95 5.34 9.56 -1.60
CA PHE A 95 5.22 8.11 -1.70
C PHE A 95 4.44 7.73 -2.97
N PHE A 96 3.28 8.34 -3.16
CA PHE A 96 2.40 8.03 -4.29
C PHE A 96 3.06 8.38 -5.63
N ARG A 97 3.64 9.59 -5.73
CA ARG A 97 4.29 10.03 -6.96
C ARG A 97 5.51 9.19 -7.31
N ARG A 98 6.27 8.76 -6.31
CA ARG A 98 7.45 7.89 -6.52
C ARG A 98 7.05 6.60 -7.21
N HIS A 99 5.89 6.04 -6.85
CA HIS A 99 5.47 4.73 -7.33
C HIS A 99 4.51 4.77 -8.52
N THR A 100 3.87 5.90 -8.80
CA THR A 100 2.89 6.02 -9.89
C THR A 100 3.26 7.06 -10.95
N GLY A 101 4.18 7.95 -10.64
CA GLY A 101 4.55 9.06 -11.52
C GLY A 101 3.62 10.26 -11.44
N LEU A 102 2.51 10.16 -10.72
CA LEU A 102 1.52 11.23 -10.59
C LEU A 102 1.30 11.60 -9.12
N SER A 103 0.96 12.86 -8.86
CA SER A 103 0.50 13.23 -7.53
C SER A 103 -0.87 12.61 -7.26
N PRO A 104 -1.30 12.48 -5.99
CA PRO A 104 -2.64 11.98 -5.69
C PRO A 104 -3.75 12.74 -6.40
N LEU A 105 -3.69 14.08 -6.42
CA LEU A 105 -4.71 14.88 -7.10
C LEU A 105 -4.67 14.71 -8.61
N GLN A 106 -3.48 14.61 -9.21
CA GLN A 106 -3.36 14.35 -10.65
C GLN A 106 -3.95 12.98 -11.00
N TYR A 107 -3.67 11.99 -10.18
CA TYR A 107 -4.21 10.64 -10.38
C TYR A 107 -5.73 10.64 -10.28
N ARG A 108 -6.28 11.26 -9.25
CA ARG A 108 -7.73 11.36 -9.04
C ARG A 108 -8.39 12.02 -10.25
N LYS A 109 -7.85 13.15 -10.69
CA LYS A 109 -8.38 13.89 -11.81
C LYS A 109 -8.37 13.08 -13.11
N LYS A 110 -7.31 12.31 -13.33
CA LYS A 110 -7.14 11.51 -14.55
C LYS A 110 -8.05 10.28 -14.59
N TYR A 111 -8.24 9.60 -13.45
CA TYR A 111 -8.87 8.29 -13.41
C TYR A 111 -10.29 8.25 -12.83
N LEU A 112 -10.86 9.37 -12.39
CA LEU A 112 -12.26 9.40 -12.02
C LEU A 112 -13.14 9.19 -13.26
N THR A 113 -14.24 8.43 -13.10
CA THR A 113 -15.27 8.34 -14.12
C THR A 113 -15.97 9.70 -14.22
N THR A 114 -16.68 9.95 -15.32
CA THR A 114 -17.44 11.21 -15.50
C THR A 114 -18.42 11.44 -14.35
N GLU A 115 -19.13 10.40 -13.95
CA GLU A 115 -20.07 10.46 -12.84
C GLU A 115 -19.39 10.78 -11.52
N GLN A 116 -18.28 10.08 -11.24
CA GLN A 116 -17.50 10.30 -10.03
C GLN A 116 -16.91 11.70 -9.99
N ARG A 117 -16.44 12.23 -11.11
CA ARG A 117 -15.94 13.60 -11.23
C ARG A 117 -17.01 14.61 -10.86
N THR A 118 -18.23 14.43 -11.37
CA THR A 118 -19.36 15.31 -11.08
C THR A 118 -19.67 15.30 -9.58
N ASN A 119 -19.79 14.11 -8.99
CA ASN A 119 -20.08 13.97 -7.56
C ASN A 119 -18.97 14.55 -6.68
N PHE A 120 -17.72 14.33 -7.06
CA PHE A 120 -16.56 14.87 -6.35
C PHE A 120 -16.58 16.41 -6.39
N SER A 121 -16.82 16.99 -7.56
CA SER A 121 -16.89 18.45 -7.72
C SER A 121 -18.01 19.06 -6.89
N LYS A 122 -19.19 18.44 -6.84
CA LYS A 122 -20.30 18.89 -5.99
C LYS A 122 -19.93 18.90 -4.53
N ASN A 123 -19.25 17.85 -4.04
CA ASN A 123 -18.88 17.72 -2.63
C ASN A 123 -17.75 18.68 -2.23
N ASN A 124 -16.97 19.16 -3.18
CA ASN A 124 -15.82 20.02 -2.92
C ASN A 124 -16.01 21.46 -3.39
N THR A 125 -17.17 21.79 -3.95
CA THR A 125 -17.53 23.16 -4.32
C THR A 125 -18.22 23.82 -3.13
N ILE A 126 -17.58 24.80 -2.55
CA ILE A 126 -18.13 25.58 -1.46
C ILE A 126 -18.25 27.02 -1.92
#